data_59ed951a4933fe20c30e2ccd6d01b1e0
#
_entry.id   59ed951a4933fe20c30e2ccd6d01b1e0
#
_cell.length_a   1.000
_cell.length_b   1.000
_cell.length_c   1.000
_cell.angle_alpha   90.00
_cell.angle_beta   90.00
_cell.angle_gamma   90.00
#
_symmetry.space_group_name_H-M   'P 1'
#
loop_
_entity.id
_entity.type
_entity.pdbx_description
1 polymer ?
#
loop_
_entity_poly.entity_id
_entity_poly.type
_entity_poly.pdbx_seq_one_letter_code
_entity_poly.pdbx_strand_id
1 'polypeptide(L)'
;KLDLRKAKRMLDVGSGTGSVTIQAAVSFPNLEVVAIEQNEDAVALTQENIDYFGCQNINLIKGKAPVDLDGQFDAIFVGGTGGNMAEIFEWCESLLVPGGRFVLNFILLENAMEAIQLAEKLEWQDLDVVSIQASRWSALGKGHYFKQQNPTIIVSAVKPERN
;
A
#
# COMPACT_ATOMS: atom_id res chain seq x y z
N LYS A 1 -7.40 6.43 -4.69
CA LYS A 1 -6.00 6.81 -4.87
C LYS A 1 -5.28 5.92 -5.89
N LEU A 2 -5.31 4.59 -5.76
CA LEU A 2 -4.63 3.67 -6.69
C LEU A 2 -5.22 3.67 -8.12
N ASP A 3 -6.52 3.90 -8.28
CA ASP A 3 -7.25 3.88 -9.56
C ASP A 3 -6.97 2.62 -10.42
N LEU A 4 -7.39 1.47 -9.92
CA LEU A 4 -7.07 0.17 -10.51
C LEU A 4 -7.92 -0.22 -11.73
N ARG A 5 -8.83 0.64 -12.21
CA ARG A 5 -9.78 0.33 -13.31
C ARG A 5 -9.10 -0.10 -14.62
N LYS A 6 -7.89 0.40 -14.89
CA LYS A 6 -7.10 0.08 -16.09
C LYS A 6 -5.79 -0.63 -15.78
N ALA A 7 -5.48 -0.83 -14.49
CA ALA A 7 -4.27 -1.50 -14.06
C ALA A 7 -4.32 -2.99 -14.42
N LYS A 8 -3.20 -3.53 -14.83
CA LYS A 8 -2.98 -4.97 -15.08
C LYS A 8 -2.22 -5.62 -13.96
N ARG A 9 -1.29 -4.89 -13.33
CA ARG A 9 -0.45 -5.38 -12.23
C ARG A 9 -0.37 -4.37 -11.09
N MET A 10 -0.57 -4.86 -9.88
CA MET A 10 -0.44 -4.08 -8.64
C MET A 10 0.56 -4.76 -7.69
N LEU A 11 1.37 -3.96 -7.02
CA LEU A 11 2.24 -4.39 -5.93
C LEU A 11 1.72 -3.83 -4.60
N ASP A 12 1.64 -4.68 -3.58
CA ASP A 12 1.31 -4.33 -2.19
C ASP A 12 2.52 -4.65 -1.30
N VAL A 13 3.22 -3.63 -0.84
CA VAL A 13 4.44 -3.73 -0.01
C VAL A 13 4.10 -3.58 1.45
N GLY A 14 4.42 -4.60 2.24
CA GLY A 14 4.02 -4.65 3.65
C GLY A 14 2.50 -4.83 3.77
N SER A 15 1.98 -5.89 3.14
CA SER A 15 0.54 -6.11 3.00
C SER A 15 -0.20 -6.34 4.33
N GLY A 16 0.53 -6.65 5.41
CA GLY A 16 -0.04 -6.90 6.72
C GLY A 16 -1.06 -8.03 6.69
N THR A 17 -2.29 -7.75 7.10
CA THR A 17 -3.40 -8.71 7.08
C THR A 17 -3.99 -8.96 5.69
N GLY A 18 -3.44 -8.32 4.64
CA GLY A 18 -3.86 -8.48 3.25
C GLY A 18 -5.14 -7.75 2.86
N SER A 19 -5.63 -6.80 3.67
CA SER A 19 -6.91 -6.11 3.39
C SER A 19 -6.91 -5.41 2.04
N VAL A 20 -5.84 -4.67 1.71
CA VAL A 20 -5.71 -3.95 0.43
C VAL A 20 -5.56 -4.95 -0.71
N THR A 21 -4.70 -5.94 -0.56
CA THR A 21 -4.48 -7.04 -1.50
C THR A 21 -5.79 -7.75 -1.87
N ILE A 22 -6.53 -8.23 -0.87
CA ILE A 22 -7.81 -8.95 -1.06
C ILE A 22 -8.85 -8.05 -1.72
N GLN A 23 -9.02 -6.81 -1.22
CA GLN A 23 -9.98 -5.87 -1.79
C GLN A 23 -9.67 -5.55 -3.25
N ALA A 24 -8.41 -5.37 -3.62
CA ALA A 24 -7.99 -5.14 -4.99
C ALA A 24 -8.28 -6.37 -5.87
N ALA A 25 -7.89 -7.56 -5.43
CA ALA A 25 -8.07 -8.80 -6.19
C ALA A 25 -9.53 -9.16 -6.43
N VAL A 26 -10.39 -9.00 -5.42
CA VAL A 26 -11.84 -9.27 -5.52
C VAL A 26 -12.53 -8.24 -6.41
N SER A 27 -12.18 -6.96 -6.27
CA SER A 27 -12.80 -5.87 -7.05
C SER A 27 -12.37 -5.86 -8.51
N PHE A 28 -11.19 -6.39 -8.82
CA PHE A 28 -10.61 -6.39 -10.16
C PHE A 28 -10.07 -7.79 -10.52
N PRO A 29 -10.92 -8.72 -10.94
CA PRO A 29 -10.54 -10.13 -11.17
C PRO A 29 -9.45 -10.35 -12.23
N ASN A 30 -9.26 -9.38 -13.15
CA ASN A 30 -8.22 -9.42 -14.19
C ASN A 30 -6.90 -8.73 -13.77
N LEU A 31 -6.85 -8.19 -12.56
CA LEU A 31 -5.66 -7.57 -11.99
C LEU A 31 -4.76 -8.66 -11.40
N GLU A 32 -3.50 -8.68 -11.77
CA GLU A 32 -2.49 -9.46 -11.03
C GLU A 32 -2.04 -8.64 -9.81
N VAL A 33 -2.19 -9.20 -8.62
CA VAL A 33 -1.74 -8.58 -7.37
C VAL A 33 -0.56 -9.36 -6.82
N VAL A 34 0.58 -8.69 -6.66
CA VAL A 34 1.74 -9.21 -5.94
C VAL A 34 1.76 -8.57 -4.56
N ALA A 35 1.77 -9.36 -3.51
CA ALA A 35 1.81 -8.90 -2.13
C ALA A 35 3.07 -9.40 -1.42
N ILE A 36 3.75 -8.52 -0.69
CA ILE A 36 4.96 -8.85 0.06
C ILE A 36 4.72 -8.58 1.54
N GLU A 37 4.98 -9.57 2.38
CA GLU A 37 4.87 -9.45 3.84
C GLU A 37 5.98 -10.28 4.52
N GLN A 38 6.64 -9.68 5.52
CA GLN A 38 7.72 -10.34 6.25
C GLN A 38 7.25 -11.10 7.49
N ASN A 39 6.12 -10.70 8.09
CA ASN A 39 5.60 -11.30 9.31
C ASN A 39 4.86 -12.60 9.00
N GLU A 40 5.28 -13.70 9.62
CA GLU A 40 4.71 -15.04 9.37
C GLU A 40 3.22 -15.13 9.69
N ASP A 41 2.78 -14.55 10.80
CA ASP A 41 1.37 -14.59 11.21
C ASP A 41 0.49 -13.79 10.24
N ALA A 42 0.99 -12.66 9.76
CA ALA A 42 0.32 -11.85 8.78
C ALA A 42 0.23 -12.55 7.40
N VAL A 43 1.31 -13.24 6.98
CA VAL A 43 1.31 -14.07 5.77
C VAL A 43 0.29 -15.19 5.89
N ALA A 44 0.26 -15.92 7.02
CA ALA A 44 -0.71 -17.00 7.24
C ALA A 44 -2.15 -16.48 7.19
N LEU A 45 -2.44 -15.36 7.85
CA LEU A 45 -3.77 -14.75 7.83
C LEU A 45 -4.17 -14.26 6.43
N THR A 46 -3.23 -13.69 5.69
CA THR A 46 -3.47 -13.28 4.30
C THR A 46 -3.79 -14.49 3.43
N GLN A 47 -3.07 -15.61 3.60
CA GLN A 47 -3.35 -16.83 2.87
C GLN A 47 -4.74 -17.41 3.20
N GLU A 48 -5.13 -17.43 4.46
CA GLU A 48 -6.48 -17.83 4.88
C GLU A 48 -7.56 -16.96 4.21
N ASN A 49 -7.33 -15.65 4.12
CA ASN A 49 -8.24 -14.74 3.45
C ASN A 49 -8.27 -14.96 1.92
N ILE A 50 -7.13 -15.22 1.28
CA ILE A 50 -7.06 -15.58 -0.15
C ILE A 50 -7.94 -16.82 -0.43
N ASP A 51 -7.80 -17.84 0.40
CA ASP A 51 -8.55 -19.08 0.27
C ASP A 51 -10.06 -18.87 0.52
N TYR A 52 -10.39 -18.10 1.57
CA TYR A 52 -11.77 -17.79 1.94
C TYR A 52 -12.52 -17.02 0.83
N PHE A 53 -11.88 -16.03 0.21
CA PHE A 53 -12.47 -15.25 -0.88
C PHE A 53 -12.28 -15.87 -2.26
N GLY A 54 -11.57 -16.99 -2.36
CA GLY A 54 -11.32 -17.70 -3.61
C GLY A 54 -10.51 -16.89 -4.63
N CYS A 55 -9.60 -16.03 -4.18
CA CYS A 55 -8.78 -15.20 -5.05
C CYS A 55 -7.75 -16.05 -5.80
N GLN A 56 -7.75 -15.98 -7.14
CA GLN A 56 -6.79 -16.72 -7.98
C GLN A 56 -5.74 -15.81 -8.63
N ASN A 57 -5.82 -14.51 -8.40
CA ASN A 57 -5.01 -13.47 -9.02
C ASN A 57 -4.04 -12.79 -8.04
N ILE A 58 -3.71 -13.44 -6.93
CA ILE A 58 -2.76 -12.96 -5.92
C ILE A 58 -1.52 -13.87 -5.89
N ASN A 59 -0.36 -13.26 -5.97
CA ASN A 59 0.93 -13.88 -5.66
C ASN A 59 1.44 -13.30 -4.32
N LEU A 60 1.37 -14.10 -3.26
CA LEU A 60 1.81 -13.73 -1.92
C LEU A 60 3.26 -14.17 -1.70
N ILE A 61 4.14 -13.22 -1.43
CA ILE A 61 5.58 -13.45 -1.20
C ILE A 61 5.88 -13.18 0.28
N LYS A 62 6.36 -14.21 0.98
CA LYS A 62 6.94 -14.04 2.31
C LYS A 62 8.35 -13.49 2.18
N GLY A 63 8.58 -12.28 2.65
CA GLY A 63 9.89 -11.64 2.61
C GLY A 63 9.85 -10.18 3.05
N LYS A 64 11.05 -9.61 3.17
CA LYS A 64 11.25 -8.20 3.45
C LYS A 64 11.62 -7.48 2.16
N ALA A 65 10.83 -6.47 1.78
CA ALA A 65 11.16 -5.61 0.65
C ALA A 65 12.44 -4.78 0.92
N PRO A 66 13.28 -4.51 -0.09
CA PRO A 66 13.16 -4.90 -1.50
C PRO A 66 13.38 -6.39 -1.76
N VAL A 67 12.70 -6.94 -2.76
CA VAL A 67 12.93 -8.28 -3.29
C VAL A 67 13.04 -8.22 -4.83
N ASP A 68 13.64 -9.22 -5.44
CA ASP A 68 13.68 -9.31 -6.90
C ASP A 68 12.30 -9.63 -7.45
N LEU A 69 11.81 -8.78 -8.34
CA LEU A 69 10.53 -8.93 -9.04
C LEU A 69 10.71 -8.70 -10.52
N ASP A 70 10.09 -9.55 -11.31
CA ASP A 70 10.09 -9.41 -12.77
C ASP A 70 8.98 -8.44 -13.23
N GLY A 71 9.32 -7.67 -14.27
CA GLY A 71 8.37 -6.77 -14.93
C GLY A 71 8.09 -5.48 -14.15
N GLN A 72 7.04 -4.80 -14.59
CA GLN A 72 6.63 -3.49 -14.04
C GLN A 72 5.21 -3.55 -13.52
N PHE A 73 4.84 -2.55 -12.72
CA PHE A 73 3.54 -2.42 -12.09
C PHE A 73 2.86 -1.11 -12.50
N ASP A 74 1.55 -1.14 -12.68
CA ASP A 74 0.73 0.04 -12.98
C ASP A 74 0.38 0.82 -11.70
N ALA A 75 0.35 0.12 -10.57
CA ALA A 75 0.07 0.70 -9.26
C ALA A 75 0.88 0.00 -8.17
N ILE A 76 1.40 0.79 -7.23
CA ILE A 76 2.11 0.29 -6.05
C ILE A 76 1.48 0.91 -4.80
N PHE A 77 1.14 0.08 -3.82
CA PHE A 77 0.75 0.47 -2.48
C PHE A 77 1.84 0.08 -1.48
N VAL A 78 2.16 0.97 -0.56
CA VAL A 78 3.13 0.71 0.52
C VAL A 78 2.43 0.92 1.85
N GLY A 79 2.13 -0.17 2.54
CA GLY A 79 1.54 -0.18 3.88
C GLY A 79 2.56 -0.16 5.01
N GLY A 80 3.82 -0.48 4.71
CA GLY A 80 4.91 -0.45 5.68
C GLY A 80 6.28 -0.50 4.99
N THR A 81 7.23 0.30 5.48
CA THR A 81 8.58 0.44 4.89
C THR A 81 9.66 -0.31 5.65
N GLY A 82 9.32 -0.85 6.82
CA GLY A 82 10.32 -1.51 7.68
C GLY A 82 11.46 -0.58 8.17
N GLY A 83 11.25 0.75 8.09
CA GLY A 83 12.20 1.76 8.58
C GLY A 83 13.22 2.24 7.53
N ASN A 84 13.08 1.87 6.25
CA ASN A 84 13.98 2.31 5.17
C ASN A 84 13.18 2.92 4.00
N MET A 85 12.66 4.13 4.21
CA MET A 85 11.80 4.82 3.25
C MET A 85 12.50 5.09 1.92
N ALA A 86 13.72 5.62 1.95
CA ALA A 86 14.44 6.01 0.74
C ALA A 86 14.68 4.80 -0.19
N GLU A 87 15.17 3.68 0.36
CA GLU A 87 15.41 2.45 -0.40
C GLU A 87 14.12 1.86 -0.99
N ILE A 88 13.05 1.82 -0.20
CA ILE A 88 11.73 1.35 -0.65
C ILE A 88 11.18 2.26 -1.75
N PHE A 89 11.33 3.58 -1.60
CA PHE A 89 10.87 4.53 -2.60
C PHE A 89 11.61 4.36 -3.94
N GLU A 90 12.93 4.29 -3.92
CA GLU A 90 13.77 4.08 -5.12
C GLU A 90 13.46 2.74 -5.80
N TRP A 91 13.31 1.69 -5.01
CA TRP A 91 12.94 0.38 -5.52
C TRP A 91 11.55 0.39 -6.18
N CYS A 92 10.54 0.98 -5.52
CA CYS A 92 9.20 1.14 -6.10
C CYS A 92 9.22 2.00 -7.36
N GLU A 93 10.03 3.08 -7.38
CA GLU A 93 10.20 3.90 -8.58
C GLU A 93 10.72 3.08 -9.76
N SER A 94 11.69 2.19 -9.54
CA SER A 94 12.23 1.33 -10.60
C SER A 94 11.22 0.35 -11.17
N LEU A 95 10.27 -0.12 -10.35
CA LEU A 95 9.25 -1.09 -10.72
C LEU A 95 7.99 -0.47 -11.33
N LEU A 96 7.72 0.80 -11.05
CA LEU A 96 6.49 1.45 -11.49
C LEU A 96 6.61 1.95 -12.94
N VAL A 97 5.60 1.68 -13.77
CA VAL A 97 5.55 2.22 -15.14
C VAL A 97 5.47 3.75 -15.12
N PRO A 98 5.96 4.46 -16.15
CA PRO A 98 5.63 5.87 -16.34
C PRO A 98 4.12 6.09 -16.33
N GLY A 99 3.63 7.13 -15.64
CA GLY A 99 2.19 7.37 -15.42
C GLY A 99 1.55 6.43 -14.38
N GLY A 100 2.32 5.50 -13.80
CA GLY A 100 1.85 4.60 -12.74
C GLY A 100 1.58 5.31 -11.41
N ARG A 101 0.67 4.76 -10.62
CA ARG A 101 0.23 5.34 -9.35
C ARG A 101 0.95 4.75 -8.16
N PHE A 102 1.43 5.63 -7.30
CA PHE A 102 2.12 5.29 -6.07
C PHE A 102 1.32 5.80 -4.86
N VAL A 103 1.01 4.94 -3.93
CA VAL A 103 0.24 5.27 -2.71
C VAL A 103 0.94 4.69 -1.51
N LEU A 104 1.20 5.54 -0.53
CA LEU A 104 1.85 5.17 0.73
C LEU A 104 0.93 5.52 1.90
N ASN A 105 0.98 4.70 2.94
CA ASN A 105 0.18 4.84 4.13
C ASN A 105 1.09 4.96 5.37
N PHE A 106 0.86 5.98 6.20
CA PHE A 106 1.68 6.27 7.37
C PHE A 106 0.84 6.59 8.61
N ILE A 107 1.37 6.22 9.77
CA ILE A 107 0.91 6.71 11.07
C ILE A 107 1.83 7.85 11.55
N LEU A 108 3.15 7.75 11.29
CA LEU A 108 4.13 8.76 11.70
C LEU A 108 4.22 9.88 10.66
N LEU A 109 4.10 11.11 11.14
CA LEU A 109 4.18 12.31 10.29
C LEU A 109 5.55 12.44 9.62
N GLU A 110 6.62 12.11 10.33
CA GLU A 110 8.00 12.17 9.84
C GLU A 110 8.18 11.30 8.58
N ASN A 111 7.63 10.09 8.59
CA ASN A 111 7.69 9.19 7.43
C ASN A 111 6.89 9.74 6.24
N ALA A 112 5.73 10.34 6.50
CA ALA A 112 4.93 10.97 5.46
C ALA A 112 5.67 12.18 4.85
N MET A 113 6.32 13.00 5.68
CA MET A 113 7.10 14.14 5.20
C MET A 113 8.31 13.71 4.36
N GLU A 114 9.01 12.64 4.76
CA GLU A 114 10.11 12.08 3.96
C GLU A 114 9.61 11.61 2.58
N ALA A 115 8.49 10.91 2.52
CA ALA A 115 7.89 10.47 1.26
C ALA A 115 7.47 11.65 0.36
N ILE A 116 6.91 12.70 0.95
CA ILE A 116 6.54 13.94 0.23
C ILE A 116 7.79 14.60 -0.36
N GLN A 117 8.84 14.76 0.43
CA GLN A 117 10.11 15.38 -0.02
C GLN A 117 10.77 14.57 -1.14
N LEU A 118 10.73 13.23 -1.06
CA LEU A 118 11.24 12.36 -2.13
C LEU A 118 10.42 12.53 -3.42
N ALA A 119 9.09 12.55 -3.33
CA ALA A 119 8.22 12.75 -4.48
C ALA A 119 8.43 14.13 -5.14
N GLU A 120 8.54 15.20 -4.34
CA GLU A 120 8.84 16.55 -4.83
C GLU A 120 10.22 16.63 -5.50
N LYS A 121 11.26 16.07 -4.86
CA LYS A 121 12.62 16.03 -5.41
C LYS A 121 12.71 15.32 -6.75
N LEU A 122 11.89 14.27 -6.94
CA LEU A 122 11.82 13.48 -8.17
C LEU A 122 10.76 14.00 -9.16
N GLU A 123 10.17 15.16 -8.87
CA GLU A 123 9.17 15.83 -9.72
C GLU A 123 7.95 14.95 -10.07
N TRP A 124 7.53 14.13 -9.09
CA TRP A 124 6.34 13.31 -9.26
C TRP A 124 5.08 14.17 -9.39
N GLN A 125 4.15 13.71 -10.24
CA GLN A 125 2.94 14.46 -10.57
C GLN A 125 1.77 14.10 -9.65
N ASP A 126 0.75 14.95 -9.60
CA ASP A 126 -0.50 14.75 -8.88
C ASP A 126 -0.28 14.36 -7.40
N LEU A 127 0.75 14.96 -6.76
CA LEU A 127 1.02 14.74 -5.34
C LEU A 127 -0.17 15.20 -4.51
N ASP A 128 -0.74 14.27 -3.74
CA ASP A 128 -1.90 14.51 -2.89
C ASP A 128 -1.70 13.83 -1.53
N VAL A 129 -1.99 14.57 -0.46
CA VAL A 129 -1.82 14.12 0.92
C VAL A 129 -3.15 14.25 1.66
N VAL A 130 -3.61 13.14 2.22
CA VAL A 130 -4.88 13.07 2.96
C VAL A 130 -4.64 12.48 4.34
N SER A 131 -5.17 13.13 5.37
CA SER A 131 -5.25 12.57 6.72
C SER A 131 -6.68 12.06 6.97
N ILE A 132 -6.78 10.79 7.38
CA ILE A 132 -8.05 10.16 7.72
C ILE A 132 -8.03 9.82 9.20
N GLN A 133 -9.05 10.29 9.94
CA GLN A 133 -9.24 9.99 11.34
C GLN A 133 -10.56 9.27 11.55
N ALA A 134 -10.53 8.18 12.29
CA ALA A 134 -11.72 7.42 12.66
C ALA A 134 -11.88 7.38 14.18
N SER A 135 -13.14 7.33 14.63
CA SER A 135 -13.47 7.10 16.03
C SER A 135 -14.45 5.93 16.13
N ARG A 136 -14.26 5.09 17.12
CA ARG A 136 -15.10 3.92 17.33
C ARG A 136 -15.97 4.09 18.58
N TRP A 137 -17.25 3.82 18.46
CA TRP A 137 -18.15 3.72 19.60
C TRP A 137 -17.69 2.64 20.57
N SER A 138 -17.43 3.01 21.80
CA SER A 138 -16.84 2.14 22.82
C SER A 138 -17.51 2.36 24.17
N ALA A 139 -17.68 1.30 24.95
CA ALA A 139 -18.22 1.39 26.31
C ALA A 139 -17.19 1.99 27.28
N LEU A 140 -17.68 2.82 28.20
CA LEU A 140 -16.90 3.39 29.30
C LEU A 140 -17.79 3.46 30.56
N GLY A 141 -17.56 2.57 31.48
CA GLY A 141 -18.40 2.44 32.68
C GLY A 141 -19.85 2.13 32.32
N LYS A 142 -20.78 3.00 32.74
CA LYS A 142 -22.23 2.89 32.44
C LYS A 142 -22.63 3.66 31.15
N GLY A 143 -21.69 4.28 30.49
CA GLY A 143 -21.92 5.09 29.29
C GLY A 143 -21.08 4.63 28.11
N HIS A 144 -21.05 5.49 27.09
CA HIS A 144 -20.30 5.26 25.86
C HIS A 144 -19.57 6.54 25.44
N TYR A 145 -18.51 6.36 24.66
CA TYR A 145 -17.75 7.46 24.07
C TYR A 145 -17.21 7.06 22.70
N PHE A 146 -16.73 8.03 21.94
CA PHE A 146 -16.00 7.77 20.71
C PHE A 146 -14.50 7.68 20.99
N LYS A 147 -13.99 6.44 21.01
CA LYS A 147 -12.55 6.18 21.13
C LYS A 147 -11.87 6.55 19.83
N GLN A 148 -11.02 7.55 19.88
CA GLN A 148 -10.21 7.96 18.72
C GLN A 148 -9.16 6.89 18.38
N GLN A 149 -8.98 6.67 17.07
CA GLN A 149 -7.87 5.88 16.52
C GLN A 149 -6.80 6.83 16.00
N ASN A 150 -5.57 6.34 15.86
CA ASN A 150 -4.50 7.15 15.29
C ASN A 150 -4.88 7.59 13.88
N PRO A 151 -4.64 8.86 13.52
CA PRO A 151 -4.81 9.31 12.15
C PRO A 151 -3.92 8.51 11.21
N THR A 152 -4.44 8.23 10.03
CA THR A 152 -3.69 7.63 8.94
C THR A 152 -3.41 8.70 7.90
N ILE A 153 -2.15 8.86 7.51
CA ILE A 153 -1.72 9.80 6.48
C ILE A 153 -1.49 9.01 5.20
N ILE A 154 -2.22 9.36 4.14
CA ILE A 154 -2.09 8.75 2.82
C ILE A 154 -1.43 9.75 1.89
N VAL A 155 -0.25 9.38 1.38
CA VAL A 155 0.46 10.13 0.34
C VAL A 155 0.26 9.40 -0.97
N SER A 156 -0.15 10.10 -2.02
CA SER A 156 -0.32 9.52 -3.35
C SER A 156 0.28 10.43 -4.42
N ALA A 157 0.91 9.83 -5.42
CA ALA A 157 1.51 10.54 -6.54
C ALA A 157 1.51 9.67 -7.79
N VAL A 158 1.82 10.29 -8.93
CA VAL A 158 1.94 9.65 -10.24
C VAL A 158 3.38 9.77 -10.71
N LYS A 159 3.98 8.65 -11.12
CA LYS A 159 5.34 8.65 -11.67
C LYS A 159 5.37 9.46 -12.97
N PRO A 160 6.29 10.43 -13.12
CA PRO A 160 6.36 11.24 -14.34
C PRO A 160 6.70 10.39 -15.56
N GLU A 161 6.13 10.76 -16.71
CA GLU A 161 6.58 10.28 -18.02
C GLU A 161 7.87 11.03 -18.36
N ARG A 162 9.02 10.39 -18.10
CA ARG A 162 10.31 10.94 -18.52
C ARG A 162 10.59 10.47 -19.94
N ASN A 163 10.69 11.41 -20.88
CA ASN A 163 11.16 11.17 -22.24
C ASN A 163 12.65 10.83 -22.28
#